data_abe0a67b9b1d5ce327c41a8925b1cc6e
#
_entry.id   abe0a67b9b1d5ce327c41a8925b1cc6e
#
_cell.length_a   1.000
_cell.length_b   1.000
_cell.length_c   1.000
_cell.angle_alpha   90.00
_cell.angle_beta   90.00
_cell.angle_gamma   90.00
#
_symmetry.space_group_name_H-M   'P 1'
#
loop_
_entity.id
_entity.type
_entity.pdbx_description
1 polymer ?
#
loop_
_entity_poly.entity_id
_entity_poly.type
_entity_poly.pdbx_seq_one_letter_code
_entity_poly.pdbx_strand_id
1 'polypeptide(L)'
;MERNYPEIIISDEGVTWLDKGQMWMYKNNLEQCDPQIKNGELVDIVTNKGRYLGTGFISLKSHITVRILSKDRKEIIDHEFFKKRIQQAYDFRKTVEGDNLSNCRLIFGEADLLPGLVIDRYNDILVSQISSYGLEQIKDMIYEIVLDVLKADGEDVKGIYERNDIQIRTKEGLEQYKGYYKNKDLPTQTIINENGLLLHVDVENGQKTGYFLDQKSNRYLLRKIAHGKCVVDCFSHTGGFALNAAMGNASHVVSVDVSKTALDQGYQNAKLNHLEEKIDFVQADVFDYLDELKENEFDIIVLDPPAFTKSRRTVQKAYNGYKRINKQAMKVLKNGGYLIKLSLLVY
;
A
#
# COMPACT_ATOMS: atom_id res chain seq x y z
N MET A 1 -16.49 31.62 4.82
CA MET A 1 -15.17 32.23 5.17
C MET A 1 -14.53 32.72 3.87
N GLU A 2 -13.95 33.92 3.86
CA GLU A 2 -13.16 34.35 2.73
C GLU A 2 -11.88 33.48 2.66
N ARG A 3 -11.58 33.00 1.47
CA ARG A 3 -10.35 32.25 1.20
C ARG A 3 -9.18 33.23 1.23
N ASN A 4 -8.29 33.06 2.17
CA ASN A 4 -7.10 33.91 2.33
C ASN A 4 -5.87 33.04 2.66
N TYR A 5 -5.41 32.28 1.65
CA TYR A 5 -4.19 31.50 1.78
C TYR A 5 -2.99 32.34 1.32
N PRO A 6 -1.86 32.31 2.05
CA PRO A 6 -0.64 32.99 1.62
C PRO A 6 -0.13 32.42 0.30
N GLU A 7 0.40 33.28 -0.54
CA GLU A 7 0.93 32.88 -1.85
C GLU A 7 2.44 32.55 -1.77
N ILE A 8 2.85 31.52 -2.50
CA ILE A 8 4.25 31.19 -2.76
C ILE A 8 4.51 31.22 -4.27
N ILE A 9 5.71 31.65 -4.65
CA ILE A 9 6.12 31.73 -6.07
C ILE A 9 7.07 30.60 -6.38
N ILE A 10 6.84 29.95 -7.53
CA ILE A 10 7.66 28.85 -8.02
C ILE A 10 8.32 29.16 -9.36
N SER A 11 9.43 28.45 -9.64
CA SER A 11 10.20 28.56 -10.88
C SER A 11 9.43 28.06 -12.10
N ASP A 12 9.86 28.49 -13.30
CA ASP A 12 9.30 28.02 -14.58
C ASP A 12 9.42 26.51 -14.76
N GLU A 13 10.46 25.89 -14.20
CA GLU A 13 10.61 24.43 -14.17
C GLU A 13 9.49 23.80 -13.35
N GLY A 14 9.22 24.34 -12.14
CA GLY A 14 8.10 23.90 -11.27
C GLY A 14 6.75 24.06 -11.96
N VAL A 15 6.54 25.18 -12.66
CA VAL A 15 5.33 25.42 -13.48
C VAL A 15 5.16 24.31 -14.52
N THR A 16 6.22 24.00 -15.26
CA THR A 16 6.20 22.93 -16.28
C THR A 16 5.84 21.56 -15.69
N TRP A 17 6.33 21.25 -14.49
CA TRP A 17 6.00 19.99 -13.81
C TRP A 17 4.51 19.94 -13.40
N LEU A 18 3.98 21.01 -12.83
CA LEU A 18 2.58 21.07 -12.42
C LEU A 18 1.61 21.07 -13.62
N ASP A 19 1.98 21.71 -14.73
CA ASP A 19 1.21 21.69 -15.98
C ASP A 19 1.16 20.28 -16.61
N LYS A 20 2.19 19.44 -16.38
CA LYS A 20 2.21 18.02 -16.75
C LYS A 20 1.41 17.10 -15.82
N GLY A 21 0.70 17.65 -14.86
CA GLY A 21 -0.17 16.88 -13.98
C GLY A 21 0.47 16.42 -12.66
N GLN A 22 1.70 16.82 -12.35
CA GLN A 22 2.31 16.52 -11.06
C GLN A 22 1.52 17.21 -9.93
N MET A 23 1.40 16.49 -8.79
CA MET A 23 0.72 16.98 -7.59
C MET A 23 1.70 17.34 -6.46
N TRP A 24 3.00 17.23 -6.74
CA TRP A 24 4.07 17.54 -5.80
C TRP A 24 4.92 18.69 -6.33
N MET A 25 5.14 19.68 -5.48
CA MET A 25 6.10 20.75 -5.73
C MET A 25 7.34 20.49 -4.85
N TYR A 26 8.51 20.48 -5.46
CA TYR A 26 9.77 20.19 -4.78
C TYR A 26 10.48 21.47 -4.34
N LYS A 27 11.31 21.33 -3.30
CA LYS A 27 12.05 22.45 -2.70
C LYS A 27 12.85 23.27 -3.70
N ASN A 28 13.46 22.63 -4.68
CA ASN A 28 14.27 23.31 -5.71
C ASN A 28 13.44 24.20 -6.63
N ASN A 29 12.14 24.03 -6.67
CA ASN A 29 11.23 24.83 -7.50
C ASN A 29 10.65 26.04 -6.74
N LEU A 30 10.89 26.17 -5.42
CA LEU A 30 10.43 27.29 -4.63
C LEU A 30 11.35 28.49 -4.84
N GLU A 31 10.80 29.61 -5.34
CA GLU A 31 11.54 30.88 -5.54
C GLU A 31 11.29 31.88 -4.43
N GLN A 32 10.02 32.07 -4.04
CA GLN A 32 9.65 32.99 -2.97
C GLN A 32 8.64 32.36 -2.02
N CYS A 33 8.90 32.52 -0.74
CA CYS A 33 8.04 32.08 0.34
C CYS A 33 8.16 33.09 1.49
N ASP A 34 7.04 33.64 1.96
CA ASP A 34 7.06 34.55 3.11
C ASP A 34 7.59 33.78 4.34
N PRO A 35 8.59 34.33 5.05
CA PRO A 35 9.13 33.70 6.28
C PRO A 35 8.08 33.53 7.40
N GLN A 36 6.96 34.21 7.35
CA GLN A 36 5.87 34.08 8.33
C GLN A 36 5.00 32.85 8.09
N ILE A 37 5.08 32.22 6.90
CA ILE A 37 4.32 31.00 6.60
C ILE A 37 4.82 29.87 7.51
N LYS A 38 3.88 29.26 8.23
CA LYS A 38 4.19 28.15 9.14
C LYS A 38 4.17 26.81 8.41
N ASN A 39 4.96 25.88 8.95
CA ASN A 39 4.98 24.52 8.44
C ASN A 39 3.59 23.86 8.60
N GLY A 40 3.06 23.30 7.52
CA GLY A 40 1.73 22.67 7.50
C GLY A 40 0.57 23.60 7.15
N GLU A 41 0.83 24.90 6.91
CA GLU A 41 -0.22 25.81 6.43
C GLU A 41 -0.66 25.49 5.00
N LEU A 42 -1.88 25.90 4.67
CA LEU A 42 -2.36 25.94 3.29
C LEU A 42 -1.77 27.14 2.58
N VAL A 43 -1.23 26.92 1.39
CA VAL A 43 -0.66 27.95 0.54
C VAL A 43 -1.20 27.86 -0.87
N ASP A 44 -1.32 29.02 -1.55
CA ASP A 44 -1.56 29.10 -2.97
C ASP A 44 -0.23 29.15 -3.72
N ILE A 45 -0.11 28.31 -4.73
CA ILE A 45 1.04 28.28 -5.61
C ILE A 45 0.75 29.18 -6.81
N VAL A 46 1.61 30.16 -7.04
CA VAL A 46 1.47 31.08 -8.16
C VAL A 46 2.78 31.20 -8.96
N THR A 47 2.67 31.64 -10.21
CA THR A 47 3.83 32.05 -11.01
C THR A 47 4.27 33.46 -10.66
N ASN A 48 5.48 33.88 -11.09
CA ASN A 48 5.95 35.26 -11.00
C ASN A 48 4.99 36.31 -11.64
N LYS A 49 4.07 35.86 -12.51
CA LYS A 49 3.07 36.71 -13.17
C LYS A 49 1.70 36.61 -12.50
N GLY A 50 1.60 35.99 -11.32
CA GLY A 50 0.37 35.84 -10.56
C GLY A 50 -0.62 34.80 -11.10
N ARG A 51 -0.22 33.93 -12.05
CA ARG A 51 -1.07 32.81 -12.48
C ARG A 51 -1.14 31.76 -11.38
N TYR A 52 -2.35 31.48 -10.90
CA TYR A 52 -2.61 30.42 -9.94
C TYR A 52 -2.37 29.01 -10.54
N LEU A 53 -1.78 28.12 -9.75
CA LEU A 53 -1.41 26.76 -10.16
C LEU A 53 -2.02 25.67 -9.28
N GLY A 54 -2.36 25.99 -8.04
CA GLY A 54 -2.95 25.07 -7.09
C GLY A 54 -2.85 25.54 -5.66
N THR A 55 -3.54 24.83 -4.77
CA THR A 55 -3.50 25.03 -3.31
C THR A 55 -3.12 23.71 -2.65
N GLY A 56 -2.30 23.77 -1.62
CA GLY A 56 -1.90 22.58 -0.86
C GLY A 56 -1.23 22.90 0.46
N PHE A 57 -0.91 21.87 1.22
CA PHE A 57 -0.15 22.02 2.46
C PHE A 57 1.35 22.17 2.18
N ILE A 58 1.95 23.20 2.77
CA ILE A 58 3.40 23.40 2.71
C ILE A 58 4.12 22.56 3.77
N SER A 59 5.24 21.95 3.39
CA SER A 59 6.17 21.26 4.28
C SER A 59 7.58 21.83 4.13
N LEU A 60 7.97 22.69 5.07
CA LEU A 60 9.24 23.42 5.01
C LEU A 60 10.47 22.54 5.27
N LYS A 61 10.29 21.37 5.87
CA LYS A 61 11.35 20.39 6.19
C LYS A 61 11.52 19.32 5.13
N SER A 62 10.52 19.13 4.26
CA SER A 62 10.49 18.08 3.24
C SER A 62 11.14 18.49 1.94
N HIS A 63 11.62 17.51 1.17
CA HIS A 63 11.95 17.73 -0.23
C HIS A 63 10.70 17.98 -1.09
N ILE A 64 9.55 17.38 -0.72
CA ILE A 64 8.25 17.69 -1.31
C ILE A 64 7.67 18.86 -0.52
N THR A 65 7.94 20.07 -1.01
CA THR A 65 7.60 21.30 -0.28
C THR A 65 6.11 21.59 -0.27
N VAL A 66 5.39 21.30 -1.34
CA VAL A 66 3.91 21.37 -1.31
C VAL A 66 3.29 20.13 -1.93
N ARG A 67 2.32 19.57 -1.23
CA ARG A 67 1.41 18.57 -1.78
C ARG A 67 0.10 19.25 -2.14
N ILE A 68 -0.20 19.27 -3.44
CA ILE A 68 -1.36 19.98 -3.98
C ILE A 68 -2.63 19.19 -3.66
N LEU A 69 -3.58 19.88 -3.05
CA LEU A 69 -4.91 19.38 -2.78
C LEU A 69 -5.89 19.77 -3.89
N SER A 70 -5.83 20.99 -4.40
CA SER A 70 -6.75 21.47 -5.42
C SER A 70 -6.06 22.33 -6.46
N LYS A 71 -6.55 22.25 -7.72
CA LYS A 71 -6.19 23.17 -8.81
C LYS A 71 -7.32 24.17 -9.13
N ASP A 72 -8.42 24.12 -8.40
CA ASP A 72 -9.50 25.10 -8.51
C ASP A 72 -9.35 26.17 -7.43
N ARG A 73 -9.08 27.41 -7.84
CA ARG A 73 -8.96 28.56 -6.92
C ARG A 73 -10.25 28.87 -6.15
N LYS A 74 -11.40 28.35 -6.57
CA LYS A 74 -12.68 28.59 -5.90
C LYS A 74 -12.94 27.63 -4.74
N GLU A 75 -12.23 26.50 -4.70
CA GLU A 75 -12.41 25.53 -3.61
C GLU A 75 -11.84 26.09 -2.29
N ILE A 76 -12.62 25.97 -1.23
CA ILE A 76 -12.19 26.21 0.15
C ILE A 76 -11.78 24.87 0.74
N ILE A 77 -10.56 24.80 1.25
CA ILE A 77 -10.02 23.56 1.85
C ILE A 77 -10.42 23.51 3.32
N ASP A 78 -11.60 23.00 3.57
CA ASP A 78 -12.24 22.91 4.89
C ASP A 78 -12.77 21.48 5.15
N HIS A 79 -13.56 21.31 6.19
CA HIS A 79 -14.18 20.05 6.56
C HIS A 79 -15.00 19.43 5.41
N GLU A 80 -15.83 20.23 4.73
CA GLU A 80 -16.69 19.74 3.65
C GLU A 80 -15.88 19.33 2.41
N PHE A 81 -14.77 20.00 2.14
CA PHE A 81 -13.83 19.59 1.11
C PHE A 81 -13.27 18.18 1.37
N PHE A 82 -12.76 17.91 2.57
CA PHE A 82 -12.25 16.59 2.92
C PHE A 82 -13.35 15.54 2.96
N LYS A 83 -14.51 15.88 3.51
CA LYS A 83 -15.68 14.98 3.53
C LYS A 83 -16.07 14.52 2.13
N LYS A 84 -16.18 15.46 1.19
CA LYS A 84 -16.49 15.16 -0.22
C LYS A 84 -15.46 14.18 -0.82
N ARG A 85 -14.16 14.39 -0.59
CA ARG A 85 -13.11 13.54 -1.16
C ARG A 85 -13.06 12.16 -0.52
N ILE A 86 -13.22 12.08 0.78
CA ILE A 86 -13.30 10.81 1.51
C ILE A 86 -14.54 10.02 1.06
N GLN A 87 -15.68 10.68 0.91
CA GLN A 87 -16.88 10.05 0.37
C GLN A 87 -16.66 9.52 -1.06
N GLN A 88 -16.05 10.31 -1.94
CA GLN A 88 -15.74 9.89 -3.30
C GLN A 88 -14.79 8.69 -3.35
N ALA A 89 -13.76 8.68 -2.49
CA ALA A 89 -12.85 7.55 -2.36
C ALA A 89 -13.59 6.29 -1.91
N TYR A 90 -14.45 6.40 -0.91
CA TYR A 90 -15.26 5.30 -0.40
C TYR A 90 -16.25 4.79 -1.45
N ASP A 91 -16.98 5.66 -2.14
CA ASP A 91 -17.94 5.28 -3.18
C ASP A 91 -17.26 4.56 -4.35
N PHE A 92 -16.04 5.00 -4.70
CA PHE A 92 -15.23 4.28 -5.69
C PHE A 92 -14.89 2.86 -5.21
N ARG A 93 -14.49 2.67 -3.93
CA ARG A 93 -14.21 1.33 -3.36
C ARG A 93 -15.47 0.45 -3.34
N LYS A 94 -16.63 1.01 -3.00
CA LYS A 94 -17.90 0.27 -3.10
C LYS A 94 -18.13 -0.27 -4.51
N THR A 95 -17.78 0.51 -5.52
CA THR A 95 -17.96 0.12 -6.93
C THR A 95 -16.98 -0.97 -7.35
N VAL A 96 -15.70 -0.91 -6.93
CA VAL A 96 -14.65 -1.79 -7.48
C VAL A 96 -14.34 -3.00 -6.61
N GLU A 97 -14.61 -2.94 -5.31
CA GLU A 97 -14.24 -4.00 -4.36
C GLU A 97 -15.37 -5.02 -4.12
N GLY A 98 -16.64 -4.62 -4.30
CA GLY A 98 -17.77 -5.51 -4.06
C GLY A 98 -17.74 -6.16 -2.68
N ASP A 99 -17.79 -7.49 -2.64
CA ASP A 99 -17.78 -8.29 -1.39
C ASP A 99 -16.45 -8.14 -0.59
N ASN A 100 -15.41 -7.57 -1.20
CA ASN A 100 -14.12 -7.32 -0.53
C ASN A 100 -14.02 -5.92 0.08
N LEU A 101 -15.10 -5.14 0.15
CA LEU A 101 -15.08 -3.77 0.71
C LEU A 101 -14.58 -3.72 2.16
N SER A 102 -14.81 -4.79 2.93
CA SER A 102 -14.28 -4.91 4.29
C SER A 102 -12.77 -5.16 4.36
N ASN A 103 -12.10 -5.40 3.22
CA ASN A 103 -10.67 -5.72 3.14
C ASN A 103 -10.05 -5.05 1.91
N CYS A 104 -9.87 -3.76 1.99
CA CYS A 104 -9.35 -2.98 0.86
C CYS A 104 -8.60 -1.73 1.32
N ARG A 105 -7.87 -1.13 0.39
CA ARG A 105 -7.35 0.22 0.58
C ARG A 105 -8.47 1.22 0.37
N LEU A 106 -8.97 1.82 1.46
CA LEU A 106 -10.05 2.82 1.41
C LEU A 106 -9.57 4.14 0.83
N ILE A 107 -8.37 4.60 1.24
CA ILE A 107 -7.77 5.85 0.77
C ILE A 107 -6.34 5.57 0.29
N PHE A 108 -6.05 6.03 -0.92
CA PHE A 108 -4.75 5.83 -1.56
C PHE A 108 -4.09 7.16 -1.96
N GLY A 109 -3.79 8.00 -0.98
CA GLY A 109 -2.97 9.19 -1.17
C GLY A 109 -3.35 10.05 -2.36
N GLU A 110 -2.40 10.25 -3.23
CA GLU A 110 -2.52 11.06 -4.44
C GLU A 110 -3.57 10.56 -5.42
N ALA A 111 -3.80 9.25 -5.48
CA ALA A 111 -4.82 8.67 -6.37
C ALA A 111 -6.25 9.10 -6.00
N ASP A 112 -6.49 9.34 -4.70
CA ASP A 112 -7.77 9.83 -4.18
C ASP A 112 -7.73 11.34 -3.87
N LEU A 113 -6.71 12.05 -4.36
CA LEU A 113 -6.48 13.48 -4.16
C LEU A 113 -6.38 13.88 -2.66
N LEU A 114 -5.88 12.96 -1.83
CA LEU A 114 -5.59 13.12 -0.41
C LEU A 114 -4.08 12.84 -0.15
N PRO A 115 -3.17 13.61 -0.75
CA PRO A 115 -1.76 13.29 -0.83
C PRO A 115 -1.12 13.13 0.54
N GLY A 116 -0.49 11.98 0.74
CA GLY A 116 0.15 11.63 2.00
C GLY A 116 -0.74 10.95 3.03
N LEU A 117 -1.97 10.57 2.67
CA LEU A 117 -2.88 9.78 3.50
C LEU A 117 -3.11 8.40 2.88
N VAL A 118 -2.85 7.34 3.62
CA VAL A 118 -3.25 5.98 3.28
C VAL A 118 -4.13 5.45 4.40
N ILE A 119 -5.28 4.87 4.04
CA ILE A 119 -6.12 4.14 4.99
C ILE A 119 -6.48 2.80 4.37
N ASP A 120 -6.04 1.73 5.02
CA ASP A 120 -6.40 0.35 4.70
C ASP A 120 -7.45 -0.14 5.68
N ARG A 121 -8.38 -0.95 5.20
CA ARG A 121 -9.40 -1.58 6.03
C ARG A 121 -9.15 -3.09 6.12
N TYR A 122 -9.17 -3.60 7.33
CA TYR A 122 -9.10 -5.02 7.67
C TYR A 122 -10.29 -5.36 8.56
N ASN A 123 -11.40 -5.74 7.93
CA ASN A 123 -12.67 -6.03 8.59
C ASN A 123 -13.16 -4.82 9.42
N ASP A 124 -13.10 -4.87 10.73
CA ASP A 124 -13.54 -3.85 11.67
C ASP A 124 -12.42 -2.91 12.17
N ILE A 125 -11.19 -3.08 11.65
CA ILE A 125 -10.03 -2.25 11.96
C ILE A 125 -9.63 -1.44 10.73
N LEU A 126 -9.49 -0.12 10.89
CA LEU A 126 -8.79 0.72 9.92
C LEU A 126 -7.33 0.87 10.30
N VAL A 127 -6.45 0.88 9.31
CA VAL A 127 -5.03 1.15 9.52
C VAL A 127 -4.62 2.37 8.72
N SER A 128 -4.17 3.41 9.42
CA SER A 128 -3.80 4.69 8.82
C SER A 128 -2.29 4.89 8.79
N GLN A 129 -1.82 5.49 7.70
CA GLN A 129 -0.47 6.06 7.58
C GLN A 129 -0.58 7.50 7.09
N ILE A 130 -0.01 8.44 7.82
CA ILE A 130 0.07 9.84 7.46
C ILE A 130 1.53 10.22 7.22
N SER A 131 1.84 10.65 6.00
CA SER A 131 3.17 11.07 5.56
C SER A 131 3.22 12.54 5.13
N SER A 132 2.26 13.36 5.55
CA SER A 132 2.18 14.80 5.26
C SER A 132 2.02 15.57 6.57
N TYR A 133 2.89 16.60 6.77
CA TYR A 133 2.83 17.41 7.99
C TYR A 133 1.48 18.14 8.14
N GLY A 134 0.96 18.70 7.06
CA GLY A 134 -0.34 19.39 7.10
C GLY A 134 -1.51 18.46 7.45
N LEU A 135 -1.54 17.23 6.90
CA LEU A 135 -2.56 16.24 7.26
C LEU A 135 -2.42 15.76 8.70
N GLU A 136 -1.19 15.64 9.22
CA GLU A 136 -0.98 15.29 10.63
C GLU A 136 -1.63 16.31 11.58
N GLN A 137 -1.59 17.60 11.23
CA GLN A 137 -2.20 18.66 12.06
C GLN A 137 -3.72 18.60 12.10
N ILE A 138 -4.35 18.04 11.07
CA ILE A 138 -5.81 17.93 10.96
C ILE A 138 -6.31 16.48 11.04
N LYS A 139 -5.45 15.55 11.49
CA LYS A 139 -5.78 14.12 11.48
C LYS A 139 -7.04 13.77 12.26
N ASP A 140 -7.30 14.46 13.36
CA ASP A 140 -8.49 14.22 14.16
C ASP A 140 -9.76 14.46 13.34
N MET A 141 -9.83 15.59 12.61
CA MET A 141 -10.92 15.90 11.70
C MET A 141 -11.03 14.85 10.57
N ILE A 142 -9.90 14.44 9.98
CA ILE A 142 -9.89 13.43 8.90
C ILE A 142 -10.44 12.10 9.41
N TYR A 143 -10.00 11.64 10.58
CA TYR A 143 -10.45 10.37 11.14
C TYR A 143 -11.93 10.40 11.54
N GLU A 144 -12.40 11.50 12.09
CA GLU A 144 -13.83 11.69 12.38
C GLU A 144 -14.67 11.62 11.10
N ILE A 145 -14.25 12.30 10.03
CA ILE A 145 -14.93 12.23 8.73
C ILE A 145 -14.96 10.80 8.19
N VAL A 146 -13.84 10.07 8.25
CA VAL A 146 -13.77 8.67 7.75
C VAL A 146 -14.74 7.79 8.51
N LEU A 147 -14.75 7.89 9.84
CA LEU A 147 -15.67 7.10 10.68
C LEU A 147 -17.13 7.47 10.43
N ASP A 148 -17.44 8.75 10.26
CA ASP A 148 -18.81 9.20 9.97
C ASP A 148 -19.30 8.72 8.60
N VAL A 149 -18.44 8.74 7.58
CA VAL A 149 -18.76 8.22 6.23
C VAL A 149 -19.08 6.73 6.29
N LEU A 150 -18.25 5.93 6.96
CA LEU A 150 -18.46 4.49 7.11
C LEU A 150 -19.73 4.20 7.92
N LYS A 151 -19.92 4.88 9.03
CA LYS A 151 -21.10 4.72 9.90
C LYS A 151 -22.40 5.09 9.19
N ALA A 152 -22.39 6.10 8.34
CA ALA A 152 -23.57 6.50 7.56
C ALA A 152 -24.00 5.42 6.56
N ASP A 153 -23.08 4.57 6.11
CA ASP A 153 -23.34 3.41 5.24
C ASP A 153 -23.59 2.10 6.02
N GLY A 154 -23.68 2.18 7.36
CA GLY A 154 -23.94 1.02 8.24
C GLY A 154 -22.72 0.15 8.54
N GLU A 155 -21.53 0.62 8.21
CA GLU A 155 -20.28 -0.12 8.46
C GLU A 155 -19.84 0.02 9.94
N ASP A 156 -19.59 -1.13 10.59
CA ASP A 156 -19.15 -1.19 11.98
C ASP A 156 -17.62 -1.26 12.05
N VAL A 157 -16.97 -0.14 12.34
CA VAL A 157 -15.53 -0.02 12.52
C VAL A 157 -15.23 0.23 14.00
N LYS A 158 -14.42 -0.64 14.61
CA LYS A 158 -14.08 -0.54 16.03
C LYS A 158 -13.03 0.53 16.33
N GLY A 159 -12.08 0.74 15.42
CA GLY A 159 -11.02 1.72 15.65
C GLY A 159 -10.07 1.91 14.48
N ILE A 160 -9.23 2.93 14.64
CA ILE A 160 -8.15 3.26 13.70
C ILE A 160 -6.82 2.94 14.38
N TYR A 161 -6.03 2.04 13.79
CA TYR A 161 -4.67 1.77 14.19
C TYR A 161 -3.71 2.60 13.35
N GLU A 162 -2.87 3.41 13.96
CA GLU A 162 -1.90 4.27 13.26
C GLU A 162 -0.58 3.50 13.06
N ARG A 163 -0.19 3.23 11.82
CA ARG A 163 1.10 2.66 11.41
C ARG A 163 2.01 3.78 10.90
N ASN A 164 2.20 4.76 11.76
CA ASN A 164 3.05 5.92 11.53
C ASN A 164 4.55 5.64 11.82
N ASP A 165 4.95 4.38 11.91
CA ASP A 165 6.31 3.86 12.04
C ASP A 165 7.09 3.84 10.71
N ILE A 166 6.66 4.60 9.71
CA ILE A 166 7.25 4.69 8.37
C ILE A 166 8.34 5.74 8.28
N GLN A 167 9.47 5.39 7.64
CA GLN A 167 10.66 6.25 7.56
C GLN A 167 10.44 7.59 6.86
N ILE A 168 9.46 7.69 5.95
CA ILE A 168 9.19 8.94 5.24
C ILE A 168 8.77 10.07 6.19
N ARG A 169 8.16 9.76 7.33
CA ARG A 169 7.74 10.74 8.34
C ARG A 169 8.91 11.57 8.88
N THR A 170 10.07 10.94 9.10
CA THR A 170 11.25 11.68 9.60
C THR A 170 11.74 12.73 8.60
N LYS A 171 11.54 12.49 7.28
CA LYS A 171 11.86 13.48 6.23
C LYS A 171 10.88 14.66 6.20
N GLU A 172 9.68 14.46 6.73
CA GLU A 172 8.68 15.51 6.92
C GLU A 172 8.85 16.25 8.27
N GLY A 173 9.75 15.78 9.12
CA GLY A 173 9.94 16.28 10.48
C GLY A 173 8.86 15.83 11.46
N LEU A 174 8.23 14.68 11.17
CA LEU A 174 7.24 14.02 12.01
C LEU A 174 7.87 12.87 12.79
N GLU A 175 7.37 12.62 13.99
CA GLU A 175 7.76 11.47 14.79
C GLU A 175 7.20 10.16 14.23
N GLN A 176 7.95 9.07 14.44
CA GLN A 176 7.49 7.72 14.13
C GLN A 176 6.82 7.11 15.36
N TYR A 177 5.64 6.54 15.18
CA TYR A 177 4.92 5.83 16.23
C TYR A 177 3.92 4.85 15.63
N LYS A 178 3.41 3.91 16.45
CA LYS A 178 2.28 3.05 16.13
C LYS A 178 1.40 2.86 17.36
N GLY A 179 0.10 2.64 17.14
CA GLY A 179 -0.88 2.42 18.20
C GLY A 179 -2.29 2.81 17.78
N TYR A 180 -3.26 2.48 18.62
CA TYR A 180 -4.65 2.87 18.36
C TYR A 180 -4.90 4.34 18.62
N TYR A 181 -5.53 5.01 17.66
CA TYR A 181 -6.07 6.35 17.84
C TYR A 181 -7.22 6.32 18.85
N LYS A 182 -7.11 7.12 19.93
CA LYS A 182 -8.09 7.27 21.03
C LYS A 182 -8.52 5.99 21.78
N ASN A 183 -8.14 4.79 21.33
CA ASN A 183 -8.50 3.52 21.96
C ASN A 183 -7.26 2.66 22.19
N LYS A 184 -6.91 2.40 23.46
CA LYS A 184 -5.68 1.69 23.80
C LYS A 184 -5.83 0.17 23.93
N ASP A 185 -7.06 -0.34 24.10
CA ASP A 185 -7.28 -1.74 24.51
C ASP A 185 -8.00 -2.59 23.45
N LEU A 186 -7.94 -2.19 22.17
CA LEU A 186 -8.51 -2.97 21.08
C LEU A 186 -7.51 -4.04 20.58
N PRO A 187 -8.02 -5.22 20.16
CA PRO A 187 -7.18 -6.24 19.54
C PRO A 187 -6.49 -5.73 18.28
N THR A 188 -5.20 -6.04 18.11
CA THR A 188 -4.42 -5.72 16.89
C THR A 188 -4.50 -6.82 15.84
N GLN A 189 -5.20 -7.90 16.13
CA GLN A 189 -5.40 -9.04 15.23
C GLN A 189 -6.86 -9.16 14.83
N THR A 190 -7.09 -9.45 13.56
CA THR A 190 -8.41 -9.69 12.99
C THR A 190 -8.36 -10.78 11.94
N ILE A 191 -9.52 -11.32 11.57
CA ILE A 191 -9.66 -12.24 10.44
C ILE A 191 -10.36 -11.50 9.31
N ILE A 192 -9.74 -11.51 8.15
CA ILE A 192 -10.32 -10.95 6.93
C ILE A 192 -10.85 -12.07 6.03
N ASN A 193 -11.81 -11.71 5.17
CA ASN A 193 -12.28 -12.57 4.09
C ASN A 193 -11.82 -11.98 2.75
N GLU A 194 -10.84 -12.59 2.10
CA GLU A 194 -10.38 -12.19 0.76
C GLU A 194 -10.87 -13.19 -0.29
N ASN A 195 -11.86 -12.81 -1.06
CA ASN A 195 -12.43 -13.67 -2.12
C ASN A 195 -12.85 -15.07 -1.60
N GLY A 196 -13.39 -15.15 -0.38
CA GLY A 196 -13.80 -16.40 0.24
C GLY A 196 -12.69 -17.14 1.01
N LEU A 197 -11.46 -16.64 1.05
CA LEU A 197 -10.40 -17.12 1.94
C LEU A 197 -10.37 -16.31 3.24
N LEU A 198 -10.35 -17.00 4.36
CA LEU A 198 -10.17 -16.41 5.69
C LEU A 198 -8.69 -16.31 6.00
N LEU A 199 -8.22 -15.12 6.39
CA LEU A 199 -6.82 -14.85 6.65
C LEU A 199 -6.65 -14.08 7.95
N HIS A 200 -5.73 -14.52 8.79
CA HIS A 200 -5.29 -13.74 9.95
C HIS A 200 -4.47 -12.53 9.50
N VAL A 201 -4.78 -11.37 10.04
CA VAL A 201 -4.02 -10.13 9.86
C VAL A 201 -3.66 -9.57 11.22
N ASP A 202 -2.39 -9.22 11.39
CA ASP A 202 -1.88 -8.49 12.55
C ASP A 202 -1.48 -7.08 12.10
N VAL A 203 -2.28 -6.08 12.50
CA VAL A 203 -2.06 -4.69 12.08
C VAL A 203 -0.89 -4.05 12.81
N GLU A 204 -0.45 -4.61 13.93
CA GLU A 204 0.69 -4.12 14.69
C GLU A 204 2.03 -4.66 14.18
N ASN A 205 2.13 -5.98 13.92
CA ASN A 205 3.39 -6.65 13.63
C ASN A 205 3.48 -7.11 12.16
N GLY A 206 2.37 -7.09 11.43
CA GLY A 206 2.32 -7.44 10.00
C GLY A 206 3.09 -6.45 9.13
N GLN A 207 3.50 -6.92 7.95
CA GLN A 207 4.19 -6.08 6.97
C GLN A 207 3.26 -5.01 6.39
N LYS A 208 3.82 -3.88 5.95
CA LYS A 208 3.07 -2.68 5.50
C LYS A 208 2.09 -2.22 6.60
N THR A 209 0.81 -2.25 6.29
CA THR A 209 -0.29 -1.92 7.20
C THR A 209 -0.88 -3.15 7.91
N GLY A 210 -0.34 -4.36 7.61
CA GLY A 210 -0.80 -5.65 8.16
C GLY A 210 -0.79 -6.77 7.13
N TYR A 211 -1.17 -6.49 5.88
CA TYR A 211 -1.23 -7.45 4.78
C TYR A 211 -1.06 -6.78 3.40
N PHE A 212 -0.72 -7.58 2.38
CA PHE A 212 -0.50 -7.10 1.01
C PHE A 212 -1.81 -7.05 0.20
N LEU A 213 -2.66 -6.04 0.45
CA LEU A 213 -3.95 -5.89 -0.23
C LEU A 213 -3.84 -5.68 -1.74
N ASP A 214 -2.73 -5.09 -2.21
CA ASP A 214 -2.45 -4.83 -3.62
C ASP A 214 -2.33 -6.09 -4.50
N GLN A 215 -2.05 -7.24 -3.89
CA GLN A 215 -1.92 -8.52 -4.59
C GLN A 215 -3.21 -9.34 -4.67
N LYS A 216 -4.31 -8.87 -4.10
CA LYS A 216 -5.61 -9.56 -4.04
C LYS A 216 -6.06 -10.14 -5.39
N SER A 217 -6.05 -9.29 -6.43
CA SER A 217 -6.48 -9.69 -7.77
C SER A 217 -5.54 -10.71 -8.41
N ASN A 218 -4.22 -10.58 -8.18
CA ASN A 218 -3.22 -11.53 -8.68
C ASN A 218 -3.37 -12.90 -8.00
N ARG A 219 -3.60 -12.91 -6.68
CA ARG A 219 -3.88 -14.15 -5.95
C ARG A 219 -5.14 -14.85 -6.47
N TYR A 220 -6.21 -14.08 -6.71
CA TYR A 220 -7.45 -14.61 -7.26
C TYR A 220 -7.29 -15.13 -8.71
N LEU A 221 -6.46 -14.49 -9.52
CA LEU A 221 -6.14 -14.97 -10.87
C LEU A 221 -5.42 -16.34 -10.83
N LEU A 222 -4.45 -16.51 -9.94
CA LEU A 222 -3.79 -17.79 -9.71
C LEU A 222 -4.82 -18.90 -9.39
N ARG A 223 -5.78 -18.62 -8.48
CA ARG A 223 -6.85 -19.57 -8.14
C ARG A 223 -7.58 -20.11 -9.36
N LYS A 224 -7.84 -19.26 -10.36
CA LYS A 224 -8.59 -19.65 -11.58
C LYS A 224 -7.83 -20.61 -12.49
N ILE A 225 -6.51 -20.63 -12.42
CA ILE A 225 -5.66 -21.44 -13.30
C ILE A 225 -4.98 -22.62 -12.58
N ALA A 226 -5.19 -22.76 -11.27
CA ALA A 226 -4.48 -23.73 -10.45
C ALA A 226 -5.07 -25.15 -10.49
N HIS A 227 -6.28 -25.34 -10.99
CA HIS A 227 -6.98 -26.64 -10.96
C HIS A 227 -6.13 -27.78 -11.52
N GLY A 228 -5.89 -28.82 -10.71
CA GLY A 228 -5.10 -30.00 -11.07
C GLY A 228 -3.61 -29.75 -11.26
N LYS A 229 -3.10 -28.57 -10.95
CA LYS A 229 -1.71 -28.17 -11.15
C LYS A 229 -0.85 -28.39 -9.90
N CYS A 230 0.44 -28.69 -10.11
CA CYS A 230 1.46 -28.64 -9.08
C CYS A 230 2.05 -27.23 -9.05
N VAL A 231 1.96 -26.56 -7.88
CA VAL A 231 2.28 -25.13 -7.73
C VAL A 231 3.36 -24.94 -6.69
N VAL A 232 4.36 -24.08 -6.96
CA VAL A 232 5.27 -23.58 -5.93
C VAL A 232 5.14 -22.06 -5.79
N ASP A 233 4.94 -21.62 -4.55
CA ASP A 233 4.87 -20.21 -4.14
C ASP A 233 6.18 -19.82 -3.46
N CYS A 234 7.02 -19.06 -4.15
CA CYS A 234 8.35 -18.63 -3.71
C CYS A 234 8.25 -17.22 -3.09
N PHE A 235 8.90 -17.04 -1.92
CA PHE A 235 8.75 -15.86 -1.07
C PHE A 235 7.30 -15.70 -0.58
N SER A 236 6.75 -16.81 -0.15
CA SER A 236 5.31 -16.97 0.08
C SER A 236 4.77 -16.15 1.24
N HIS A 237 5.63 -15.64 2.14
CA HIS A 237 5.25 -14.92 3.34
C HIS A 237 4.22 -15.74 4.14
N THR A 238 3.00 -15.23 4.37
CA THR A 238 1.92 -15.92 5.06
C THR A 238 1.06 -16.81 4.13
N GLY A 239 1.60 -17.21 2.99
CA GLY A 239 1.00 -18.18 2.09
C GLY A 239 -0.15 -17.68 1.22
N GLY A 240 -0.26 -16.38 0.98
CA GLY A 240 -1.40 -15.82 0.28
C GLY A 240 -1.64 -16.38 -1.13
N PHE A 241 -0.59 -16.59 -1.92
CA PHE A 241 -0.68 -17.24 -3.22
C PHE A 241 -0.88 -18.75 -3.10
N ALA A 242 -0.15 -19.42 -2.20
CA ALA A 242 -0.29 -20.86 -1.95
C ALA A 242 -1.72 -21.24 -1.56
N LEU A 243 -2.34 -20.48 -0.64
CA LEU A 243 -3.72 -20.66 -0.21
C LEU A 243 -4.71 -20.50 -1.37
N ASN A 244 -4.50 -19.50 -2.23
CA ASN A 244 -5.34 -19.30 -3.42
C ASN A 244 -5.17 -20.45 -4.42
N ALA A 245 -3.97 -20.96 -4.62
CA ALA A 245 -3.74 -22.14 -5.47
C ALA A 245 -4.46 -23.38 -4.91
N ALA A 246 -4.33 -23.64 -3.60
CA ALA A 246 -5.01 -24.77 -2.94
C ALA A 246 -6.55 -24.65 -2.99
N MET A 247 -7.10 -23.44 -2.77
CA MET A 247 -8.53 -23.16 -2.93
C MET A 247 -8.98 -23.33 -4.39
N GLY A 248 -8.09 -23.08 -5.37
CA GLY A 248 -8.32 -23.34 -6.79
C GLY A 248 -8.21 -24.81 -7.19
N ASN A 249 -8.16 -25.74 -6.21
CA ASN A 249 -8.00 -27.19 -6.41
C ASN A 249 -6.71 -27.57 -7.16
N ALA A 250 -5.59 -26.90 -6.82
CA ALA A 250 -4.28 -27.39 -7.19
C ALA A 250 -4.13 -28.85 -6.68
N SER A 251 -3.42 -29.71 -7.44
CA SER A 251 -3.16 -31.09 -7.03
C SER A 251 -2.16 -31.17 -5.87
N HIS A 252 -1.23 -30.22 -5.83
CA HIS A 252 -0.21 -30.07 -4.78
C HIS A 252 0.32 -28.65 -4.77
N VAL A 253 0.60 -28.12 -3.59
CA VAL A 253 1.16 -26.76 -3.44
C VAL A 253 2.33 -26.80 -2.46
N VAL A 254 3.43 -26.12 -2.84
CA VAL A 254 4.56 -25.90 -1.94
C VAL A 254 4.69 -24.39 -1.68
N SER A 255 4.75 -24.02 -0.40
CA SER A 255 4.88 -22.63 0.09
C SER A 255 6.28 -22.47 0.68
N VAL A 256 7.14 -21.65 0.07
CA VAL A 256 8.56 -21.52 0.45
C VAL A 256 8.86 -20.10 0.91
N ASP A 257 9.40 -19.97 2.13
CA ASP A 257 9.91 -18.71 2.68
C ASP A 257 11.06 -18.96 3.67
N VAL A 258 11.92 -17.97 3.86
CA VAL A 258 12.98 -18.04 4.89
C VAL A 258 12.44 -17.83 6.30
N SER A 259 11.31 -17.14 6.43
CA SER A 259 10.71 -16.77 7.72
C SER A 259 9.82 -17.87 8.27
N LYS A 260 10.33 -18.60 9.27
CA LYS A 260 9.53 -19.60 9.99
C LYS A 260 8.22 -19.01 10.54
N THR A 261 8.28 -17.82 11.14
CA THR A 261 7.09 -17.15 11.70
C THR A 261 6.01 -16.88 10.64
N ALA A 262 6.43 -16.47 9.42
CA ALA A 262 5.49 -16.26 8.32
C ALA A 262 4.86 -17.58 7.84
N LEU A 263 5.66 -18.64 7.72
CA LEU A 263 5.17 -19.98 7.37
C LEU A 263 4.23 -20.56 8.44
N ASP A 264 4.56 -20.39 9.71
CA ASP A 264 3.68 -20.82 10.82
C ASP A 264 2.32 -20.10 10.74
N GLN A 265 2.32 -18.81 10.43
CA GLN A 265 1.08 -18.05 10.19
C GLN A 265 0.36 -18.54 8.91
N GLY A 266 1.09 -18.86 7.85
CA GLY A 266 0.56 -19.47 6.62
C GLY A 266 -0.15 -20.81 6.91
N TYR A 267 0.44 -21.65 7.73
CA TYR A 267 -0.15 -22.90 8.17
C TYR A 267 -1.44 -22.69 9.00
N GLN A 268 -1.48 -21.67 9.89
CA GLN A 268 -2.71 -21.33 10.60
C GLN A 268 -3.79 -20.82 9.63
N ASN A 269 -3.42 -20.03 8.62
CA ASN A 269 -4.34 -19.61 7.56
C ASN A 269 -4.85 -20.82 6.75
N ALA A 270 -4.02 -21.82 6.48
CA ALA A 270 -4.42 -23.05 5.80
C ALA A 270 -5.45 -23.81 6.63
N LYS A 271 -5.19 -24.00 7.94
CA LYS A 271 -6.15 -24.64 8.87
C LYS A 271 -7.49 -23.92 8.95
N LEU A 272 -7.46 -22.59 8.98
CA LEU A 272 -8.68 -21.77 9.03
C LEU A 272 -9.59 -22.00 7.82
N ASN A 273 -9.01 -22.45 6.69
CA ASN A 273 -9.70 -22.72 5.44
C ASN A 273 -9.79 -24.22 5.09
N HIS A 274 -9.36 -25.12 5.97
CA HIS A 274 -9.33 -26.59 5.75
C HIS A 274 -8.48 -26.97 4.51
N LEU A 275 -7.32 -26.31 4.34
CA LEU A 275 -6.40 -26.49 3.21
C LEU A 275 -5.02 -27.02 3.65
N GLU A 276 -4.81 -27.31 4.93
CA GLU A 276 -3.52 -27.72 5.50
C GLU A 276 -2.93 -28.99 4.89
N GLU A 277 -3.77 -29.92 4.46
CA GLU A 277 -3.35 -31.16 3.81
C GLU A 277 -2.93 -30.99 2.33
N LYS A 278 -3.20 -29.81 1.75
CA LYS A 278 -2.88 -29.51 0.34
C LYS A 278 -1.60 -28.73 0.16
N ILE A 279 -1.01 -28.21 1.24
CA ILE A 279 0.09 -27.26 1.18
C ILE A 279 1.25 -27.73 2.04
N ASP A 280 2.41 -27.95 1.44
CA ASP A 280 3.66 -28.15 2.16
C ASP A 280 4.33 -26.79 2.44
N PHE A 281 4.62 -26.51 3.71
CA PHE A 281 5.31 -25.30 4.14
C PHE A 281 6.78 -25.59 4.36
N VAL A 282 7.65 -25.01 3.53
CA VAL A 282 9.09 -25.28 3.48
C VAL A 282 9.87 -24.03 3.89
N GLN A 283 10.63 -24.13 4.99
CA GLN A 283 11.55 -23.08 5.39
C GLN A 283 12.88 -23.24 4.64
N ALA A 284 13.12 -22.40 3.64
CA ALA A 284 14.35 -22.41 2.85
C ALA A 284 14.64 -21.04 2.24
N ASP A 285 15.93 -20.82 1.87
CA ASP A 285 16.26 -19.77 0.91
C ASP A 285 15.75 -20.19 -0.47
N VAL A 286 14.99 -19.32 -1.12
CA VAL A 286 14.35 -19.64 -2.41
C VAL A 286 15.37 -19.92 -3.51
N PHE A 287 16.55 -19.27 -3.48
CA PHE A 287 17.60 -19.53 -4.46
C PHE A 287 18.15 -20.95 -4.32
N ASP A 288 18.40 -21.38 -3.10
CA ASP A 288 18.91 -22.72 -2.81
C ASP A 288 17.83 -23.78 -3.10
N TYR A 289 16.59 -23.51 -2.66
CA TYR A 289 15.46 -24.39 -2.92
C TYR A 289 15.24 -24.65 -4.41
N LEU A 290 15.22 -23.60 -5.25
CA LEU A 290 15.05 -23.75 -6.70
C LEU A 290 16.25 -24.45 -7.37
N ASP A 291 17.46 -24.31 -6.83
CA ASP A 291 18.66 -24.99 -7.36
C ASP A 291 18.63 -26.50 -7.11
N GLU A 292 17.92 -26.98 -6.06
CA GLU A 292 17.80 -28.41 -5.71
C GLU A 292 16.67 -29.14 -6.46
N LEU A 293 15.73 -28.38 -7.07
CA LEU A 293 14.58 -28.94 -7.79
C LEU A 293 14.98 -29.54 -9.14
N LYS A 294 14.22 -30.55 -9.57
CA LYS A 294 14.39 -31.17 -10.89
C LYS A 294 13.81 -30.31 -11.99
N GLU A 295 14.29 -30.48 -13.20
CA GLU A 295 13.68 -29.87 -14.39
C GLU A 295 12.26 -30.41 -14.61
N ASN A 296 11.35 -29.54 -15.06
CA ASN A 296 9.95 -29.87 -15.35
C ASN A 296 9.16 -30.45 -14.14
N GLU A 297 9.39 -29.93 -12.94
CA GLU A 297 8.73 -30.41 -11.72
C GLU A 297 7.38 -29.75 -11.46
N PHE A 298 7.26 -28.44 -11.69
CA PHE A 298 6.06 -27.66 -11.39
C PHE A 298 5.33 -27.19 -12.64
N ASP A 299 3.99 -27.14 -12.53
CA ASP A 299 3.11 -26.57 -13.57
C ASP A 299 3.00 -25.06 -13.45
N ILE A 300 3.07 -24.52 -12.21
CA ILE A 300 3.00 -23.10 -11.94
C ILE A 300 4.07 -22.72 -10.91
N ILE A 301 4.81 -21.65 -11.19
CA ILE A 301 5.78 -21.08 -10.25
C ILE A 301 5.39 -19.62 -10.01
N VAL A 302 5.23 -19.24 -8.74
CA VAL A 302 5.04 -17.85 -8.31
C VAL A 302 6.36 -17.32 -7.77
N LEU A 303 6.78 -16.17 -8.26
CA LEU A 303 7.94 -15.42 -7.78
C LEU A 303 7.52 -14.02 -7.34
N ASP A 304 7.42 -13.80 -6.03
CA ASP A 304 7.18 -12.49 -5.42
C ASP A 304 8.36 -12.06 -4.53
N PRO A 305 9.55 -11.87 -5.10
CA PRO A 305 10.74 -11.57 -4.34
C PRO A 305 10.67 -10.16 -3.72
N PRO A 306 11.28 -9.96 -2.54
CA PRO A 306 11.49 -8.62 -2.02
C PRO A 306 12.36 -7.79 -2.98
N ALA A 307 12.30 -6.46 -2.85
CA ALA A 307 13.18 -5.60 -3.63
C ALA A 307 14.65 -5.88 -3.30
N PHE A 308 15.40 -6.42 -4.26
CA PHE A 308 16.82 -6.77 -4.08
C PHE A 308 17.74 -5.53 -4.01
N THR A 309 17.21 -4.34 -4.26
CA THR A 309 17.93 -3.07 -4.10
C THR A 309 17.04 -1.96 -3.60
N LYS A 310 17.62 -1.09 -2.75
CA LYS A 310 17.01 0.18 -2.31
C LYS A 310 17.88 1.38 -2.75
N SER A 311 18.88 1.15 -3.61
CA SER A 311 19.85 2.18 -3.98
C SER A 311 20.33 1.99 -5.41
N ARG A 312 20.52 3.11 -6.13
CA ARG A 312 21.08 3.10 -7.50
C ARG A 312 22.44 2.39 -7.60
N ARG A 313 23.23 2.40 -6.51
CA ARG A 313 24.57 1.78 -6.48
C ARG A 313 24.54 0.26 -6.55
N THR A 314 23.43 -0.36 -6.16
CA THR A 314 23.30 -1.84 -6.09
C THR A 314 22.39 -2.42 -7.17
N VAL A 315 22.00 -1.63 -8.17
CA VAL A 315 21.09 -2.04 -9.27
C VAL A 315 21.67 -3.24 -10.04
N GLN A 316 22.98 -3.25 -10.36
CA GLN A 316 23.58 -4.37 -11.10
C GLN A 316 23.56 -5.67 -10.31
N LYS A 317 23.78 -5.61 -8.98
CA LYS A 317 23.68 -6.79 -8.11
C LYS A 317 22.24 -7.32 -8.07
N ALA A 318 21.27 -6.42 -7.94
CA ALA A 318 19.86 -6.77 -7.97
C ALA A 318 19.43 -7.39 -9.31
N TYR A 319 19.86 -6.81 -10.43
CA TYR A 319 19.64 -7.38 -11.76
C TYR A 319 20.14 -8.81 -11.87
N ASN A 320 21.37 -9.09 -11.39
CA ASN A 320 21.92 -10.45 -11.40
C ASN A 320 21.11 -11.41 -10.53
N GLY A 321 20.63 -10.97 -9.36
CA GLY A 321 19.73 -11.75 -8.51
C GLY A 321 18.41 -12.10 -9.20
N TYR A 322 17.75 -11.10 -9.78
CA TYR A 322 16.51 -11.32 -10.54
C TYR A 322 16.74 -12.22 -11.76
N LYS A 323 17.86 -12.03 -12.48
CA LYS A 323 18.21 -12.89 -13.62
C LYS A 323 18.41 -14.35 -13.19
N ARG A 324 19.16 -14.59 -12.09
CA ARG A 324 19.42 -15.94 -11.57
C ARG A 324 18.11 -16.65 -11.22
N ILE A 325 17.26 -16.02 -10.40
CA ILE A 325 16.04 -16.65 -9.91
C ILE A 325 15.03 -16.93 -11.01
N ASN A 326 14.86 -15.99 -11.97
CA ASN A 326 13.97 -16.22 -13.12
C ASN A 326 14.49 -17.35 -14.02
N LYS A 327 15.83 -17.41 -14.26
CA LYS A 327 16.43 -18.48 -15.05
C LYS A 327 16.19 -19.83 -14.40
N GLN A 328 16.38 -19.93 -13.08
CA GLN A 328 16.20 -21.17 -12.34
C GLN A 328 14.74 -21.60 -12.34
N ALA A 329 13.80 -20.70 -12.05
CA ALA A 329 12.37 -20.97 -12.12
C ALA A 329 11.94 -21.52 -13.51
N MET A 330 12.44 -20.91 -14.60
CA MET A 330 12.14 -21.41 -15.96
C MET A 330 12.68 -22.80 -16.25
N LYS A 331 13.76 -23.26 -15.61
CA LYS A 331 14.27 -24.63 -15.77
C LYS A 331 13.40 -25.66 -15.06
N VAL A 332 12.91 -25.32 -13.87
CA VAL A 332 12.05 -26.21 -13.06
C VAL A 332 10.61 -26.25 -13.57
N LEU A 333 10.20 -25.26 -14.35
CA LEU A 333 8.87 -25.16 -14.91
C LEU A 333 8.66 -26.16 -16.04
N LYS A 334 7.55 -26.90 -16.02
CA LYS A 334 7.13 -27.80 -17.10
C LYS A 334 6.88 -27.06 -18.42
N ASN A 335 7.08 -27.71 -19.53
CA ASN A 335 6.68 -27.17 -20.84
C ASN A 335 5.18 -26.86 -20.86
N GLY A 336 4.82 -25.63 -21.23
CA GLY A 336 3.41 -25.14 -21.20
C GLY A 336 2.95 -24.70 -19.79
N GLY A 337 3.83 -24.68 -18.80
CA GLY A 337 3.55 -24.16 -17.46
C GLY A 337 3.53 -22.63 -17.39
N TYR A 338 3.15 -22.08 -16.24
CA TYR A 338 3.02 -20.64 -16.02
C TYR A 338 4.03 -20.13 -15.00
N LEU A 339 4.80 -19.12 -15.37
CA LEU A 339 5.62 -18.34 -14.45
C LEU A 339 4.89 -17.04 -14.10
N ILE A 340 4.43 -16.92 -12.87
CA ILE A 340 3.81 -15.72 -12.32
C ILE A 340 4.90 -14.91 -11.62
N LYS A 341 5.24 -13.78 -12.20
CA LYS A 341 6.28 -12.90 -11.66
C LYS A 341 5.68 -11.61 -11.18
N LEU A 342 5.95 -11.30 -9.92
CA LEU A 342 5.64 -10.02 -9.29
C LEU A 342 6.95 -9.25 -9.14
N SER A 343 6.96 -7.98 -9.49
CA SER A 343 8.15 -7.15 -9.32
C SER A 343 7.75 -5.75 -8.87
N LEU A 344 8.32 -5.31 -7.75
CA LEU A 344 8.32 -3.92 -7.37
C LEU A 344 9.43 -3.21 -8.17
N LEU A 345 9.05 -2.40 -9.15
CA LEU A 345 9.94 -1.42 -9.74
C LEU A 345 10.02 -0.23 -8.77
N VAL A 346 11.05 -0.21 -7.94
CA VAL A 346 11.39 0.98 -7.15
C VAL A 346 12.38 1.79 -7.99
N TYR A 347 11.92 2.88 -8.57
CA TYR A 347 12.78 3.88 -9.24
C TYR A 347 13.04 5.07 -8.33
#